data_9031b2ea602ce4d050c8f8c80a95e790
#
_entry.id   9031b2ea602ce4d050c8f8c80a95e790
#
_cell.length_a   1.000
_cell.length_b   1.000
_cell.length_c   1.000
_cell.angle_alpha   90.00
_cell.angle_beta   90.00
_cell.angle_gamma   90.00
#
_symmetry.space_group_name_H-M   'P 1'
#
loop_
_entity.id
_entity.type
_entity.pdbx_description
1 polymer ?
#
loop_
_entity_poly.entity_id
_entity_poly.type
_entity_poly.pdbx_seq_one_letter_code
_entity_poly.pdbx_strand_id
1 'polypeptide(L)'
;YQNPLGVDIVSTTFIFVTLKLWNHRKSIEEKINESKSKYHWSDIQIFDASKMCLWIEKCPAVSNWMFSVMGKSINGVYTVEQFWEEYATSTIPFLKEEFFLIGRDKEKEIISSWLTEKNGCHVLKAESDLEAIMFLIATIYNFESKEEVINRALVVKNTEAWNSLIKTHDNKTLLIPLFNLTDEIKIPSYLFIIIPVSYFSPISKIERGDKSVSLIKRNTKRSFIYLYREITNEISKKQPSWLSKTNVEILIPALLAGAWDGDFKGDKKLIELLSGEKYDIYISKLTEWINMEESPVFRVRNTFQIISIPNLWMFMLDKVTEEYMRRFEESALIIFGYVSPKFELAEDEQAFGELWGKKSEYSFYIKNGLAISLIIFNEKCEELSNINGISAKNFVYSLIKKILNNVMEWQQWSSIAPLLPTFAEAAPEAVLEKIENEVKIENSQLWHLFTPSKDILLGRNYYTYILWTLEQLVWYDEFAVRAILLLVTINEKNLEYKIENSPE
;
A
#
# COMPACT_ATOMS: atom_id res chain seq x y z
N TYR A 1 -29.12 39.57 -13.85
CA TYR A 1 -28.49 39.88 -15.13
C TYR A 1 -27.69 41.19 -15.13
N GLN A 2 -27.83 42.06 -14.12
CA GLN A 2 -26.94 43.20 -13.90
C GLN A 2 -25.57 42.69 -13.46
N ASN A 3 -24.52 43.46 -13.69
CA ASN A 3 -23.15 43.07 -13.29
C ASN A 3 -22.79 43.57 -11.87
N PRO A 4 -23.22 42.88 -10.78
CA PRO A 4 -23.04 43.36 -9.40
C PRO A 4 -21.58 43.22 -8.91
N LEU A 5 -20.77 42.42 -9.60
CA LEU A 5 -19.37 42.11 -9.19
C LEU A 5 -18.32 42.78 -10.06
N GLY A 6 -18.73 43.62 -11.05
CA GLY A 6 -17.81 44.33 -11.95
C GLY A 6 -16.96 43.43 -12.84
N VAL A 7 -17.41 42.18 -13.14
CA VAL A 7 -16.70 41.27 -14.03
C VAL A 7 -16.85 41.68 -15.48
N ASP A 8 -15.90 41.30 -16.34
CA ASP A 8 -16.02 41.52 -17.78
C ASP A 8 -17.12 40.63 -18.38
N ILE A 9 -18.27 41.24 -18.66
CA ILE A 9 -19.47 40.53 -19.15
C ILE A 9 -19.28 39.97 -20.56
N VAL A 10 -18.40 40.54 -21.37
CA VAL A 10 -18.17 40.13 -22.75
C VAL A 10 -17.40 38.83 -22.84
N SER A 11 -16.57 38.52 -21.82
CA SER A 11 -15.80 37.28 -21.71
C SER A 11 -16.40 36.27 -20.74
N THR A 12 -17.47 36.63 -20.01
CA THR A 12 -18.05 35.83 -18.92
C THR A 12 -19.39 35.23 -19.28
N THR A 13 -19.61 33.94 -18.96
CA THR A 13 -20.92 33.28 -19.06
C THR A 13 -21.71 33.52 -17.78
N PHE A 14 -22.94 33.99 -17.91
CA PHE A 14 -23.88 34.11 -16.79
C PHE A 14 -24.69 32.82 -16.64
N ILE A 15 -24.59 32.17 -15.50
CA ILE A 15 -25.32 30.93 -15.20
C ILE A 15 -26.37 31.21 -14.12
N PHE A 16 -27.63 31.03 -14.46
CA PHE A 16 -28.75 31.06 -13.51
C PHE A 16 -29.10 29.64 -13.06
N VAL A 17 -29.04 29.38 -11.77
CA VAL A 17 -29.33 28.07 -11.19
C VAL A 17 -30.56 28.17 -10.28
N THR A 18 -31.51 27.24 -10.43
CA THR A 18 -32.69 27.13 -9.57
C THR A 18 -32.98 25.66 -9.24
N LEU A 19 -33.31 25.41 -7.97
CA LEU A 19 -33.74 24.07 -7.50
C LEU A 19 -35.21 23.77 -7.80
N LYS A 20 -35.91 24.69 -8.47
CA LYS A 20 -37.29 24.49 -8.90
C LYS A 20 -37.37 24.09 -10.36
N LEU A 21 -38.37 23.31 -10.71
CA LEU A 21 -38.68 23.05 -12.12
C LEU A 21 -39.04 24.37 -12.83
N TRP A 22 -38.56 24.49 -14.06
CA TRP A 22 -38.88 25.64 -14.86
C TRP A 22 -40.38 25.64 -15.24
N ASN A 23 -41.16 26.40 -14.55
CA ASN A 23 -42.60 26.48 -14.73
C ASN A 23 -43.04 27.90 -15.14
N HIS A 24 -42.42 28.44 -16.18
CA HIS A 24 -42.73 29.74 -16.75
C HIS A 24 -43.46 29.59 -18.08
N ARG A 25 -44.21 30.63 -18.48
CA ARG A 25 -44.91 30.65 -19.79
C ARG A 25 -43.99 30.55 -20.97
N LYS A 26 -42.74 31.08 -20.86
CA LYS A 26 -41.68 30.97 -21.85
C LYS A 26 -40.79 29.76 -21.56
N SER A 27 -40.40 29.08 -22.61
CA SER A 27 -39.40 28.00 -22.48
C SER A 27 -38.04 28.53 -21.95
N ILE A 28 -37.18 27.64 -21.48
CA ILE A 28 -35.81 28.01 -21.06
C ILE A 28 -35.04 28.66 -22.24
N GLU A 29 -35.19 28.09 -23.43
CA GLU A 29 -34.52 28.59 -24.65
C GLU A 29 -34.99 29.98 -25.03
N GLU A 30 -36.31 30.23 -25.04
CA GLU A 30 -36.90 31.54 -25.29
C GLU A 30 -36.40 32.56 -24.25
N LYS A 31 -36.26 32.18 -22.99
CA LYS A 31 -35.77 33.05 -21.94
C LYS A 31 -34.29 33.37 -22.08
N ILE A 32 -33.48 32.40 -22.48
CA ILE A 32 -32.05 32.59 -22.76
C ILE A 32 -31.92 33.60 -23.93
N ASN A 33 -32.64 33.39 -25.02
CA ASN A 33 -32.59 34.26 -26.22
C ASN A 33 -33.02 35.69 -25.89
N GLU A 34 -34.12 35.87 -25.16
CA GLU A 34 -34.55 37.16 -24.67
C GLU A 34 -33.50 37.84 -23.79
N SER A 35 -32.86 37.08 -22.91
CA SER A 35 -31.84 37.59 -22.01
C SER A 35 -30.56 37.98 -22.76
N LYS A 36 -30.14 37.18 -23.74
CA LYS A 36 -28.97 37.48 -24.59
C LYS A 36 -29.19 38.78 -25.43
N SER A 37 -30.40 38.99 -25.92
CA SER A 37 -30.70 40.23 -26.68
C SER A 37 -30.74 41.47 -25.78
N LYS A 38 -30.99 41.31 -24.49
CA LYS A 38 -31.10 42.42 -23.54
C LYS A 38 -29.82 42.69 -22.76
N TYR A 39 -29.02 41.66 -22.47
CA TYR A 39 -27.82 41.71 -21.66
C TYR A 39 -26.63 41.21 -22.47
N HIS A 40 -25.52 41.88 -22.46
CA HIS A 40 -24.37 41.61 -23.32
C HIS A 40 -23.35 40.61 -22.67
N TRP A 41 -23.85 39.59 -21.95
CA TRP A 41 -22.99 38.52 -21.48
C TRP A 41 -22.50 37.65 -22.62
N SER A 42 -21.27 37.12 -22.50
CA SER A 42 -20.70 36.22 -23.53
C SER A 42 -21.64 35.02 -23.79
N ASP A 43 -22.18 34.42 -22.75
CA ASP A 43 -23.23 33.41 -22.82
C ASP A 43 -24.17 33.53 -21.62
N ILE A 44 -25.39 33.00 -21.74
CA ILE A 44 -26.37 32.89 -20.67
C ILE A 44 -26.90 31.47 -20.63
N GLN A 45 -26.80 30.84 -19.50
CA GLN A 45 -27.28 29.47 -19.26
C GLN A 45 -28.28 29.45 -18.12
N ILE A 46 -29.29 28.57 -18.21
CA ILE A 46 -30.27 28.33 -17.16
C ILE A 46 -30.25 26.85 -16.79
N PHE A 47 -30.03 26.58 -15.54
CA PHE A 47 -30.08 25.26 -14.93
C PHE A 47 -31.25 25.20 -13.97
N ASP A 48 -32.32 24.51 -14.36
CA ASP A 48 -33.42 24.18 -13.50
C ASP A 48 -33.24 22.83 -12.81
N ALA A 49 -34.19 22.42 -11.96
CA ALA A 49 -34.14 21.16 -11.22
C ALA A 49 -33.94 19.94 -12.15
N SER A 50 -34.64 19.92 -13.31
CA SER A 50 -34.54 18.81 -14.28
C SER A 50 -33.13 18.70 -14.86
N LYS A 51 -32.56 19.83 -15.30
CA LYS A 51 -31.22 19.87 -15.88
C LYS A 51 -30.14 19.54 -14.84
N MET A 52 -30.35 19.99 -13.60
CA MET A 52 -29.45 19.64 -12.49
C MET A 52 -29.51 18.15 -12.14
N CYS A 53 -30.69 17.54 -12.10
CA CYS A 53 -30.82 16.10 -11.87
C CYS A 53 -30.08 15.30 -12.97
N LEU A 54 -30.31 15.64 -14.23
CA LEU A 54 -29.62 14.99 -15.37
C LEU A 54 -28.09 15.19 -15.32
N TRP A 55 -27.64 16.32 -14.80
CA TRP A 55 -26.20 16.58 -14.64
C TRP A 55 -25.60 15.75 -13.49
N ILE A 56 -26.28 15.71 -12.34
CA ILE A 56 -25.87 14.91 -11.18
C ILE A 56 -25.85 13.42 -11.53
N GLU A 57 -26.82 12.91 -12.29
CA GLU A 57 -26.85 11.51 -12.76
C GLU A 57 -25.62 11.15 -13.62
N LYS A 58 -25.07 12.13 -14.35
CA LYS A 58 -23.84 11.95 -15.15
C LYS A 58 -22.55 11.99 -14.32
N CYS A 59 -22.63 12.43 -13.06
CA CYS A 59 -21.49 12.62 -12.15
C CYS A 59 -21.71 11.82 -10.85
N PRO A 60 -21.57 10.48 -10.86
CA PRO A 60 -21.86 9.63 -9.71
C PRO A 60 -21.10 9.99 -8.43
N ALA A 61 -19.86 10.46 -8.56
CA ALA A 61 -19.07 10.91 -7.41
C ALA A 61 -19.68 12.16 -6.75
N VAL A 62 -20.08 13.15 -7.56
CA VAL A 62 -20.77 14.36 -7.07
C VAL A 62 -22.10 13.99 -6.43
N SER A 63 -22.86 13.07 -7.03
CA SER A 63 -24.09 12.54 -6.49
C SER A 63 -23.87 11.91 -5.10
N ASN A 64 -22.87 11.04 -4.98
CA ASN A 64 -22.54 10.39 -3.72
C ASN A 64 -22.10 11.40 -2.64
N TRP A 65 -21.25 12.35 -3.01
CA TRP A 65 -20.84 13.44 -2.12
C TRP A 65 -22.05 14.26 -1.63
N MET A 66 -22.96 14.65 -2.53
CA MET A 66 -24.15 15.42 -2.18
C MET A 66 -25.07 14.64 -1.23
N PHE A 67 -25.27 13.34 -1.47
CA PHE A 67 -26.03 12.48 -0.57
C PHE A 67 -25.36 12.33 0.80
N SER A 68 -24.01 12.30 0.86
CA SER A 68 -23.29 12.25 2.13
C SER A 68 -23.49 13.51 2.97
N VAL A 69 -23.45 14.69 2.34
CA VAL A 69 -23.74 15.98 3.00
C VAL A 69 -25.18 16.03 3.52
N MET A 70 -26.12 15.37 2.82
CA MET A 70 -27.53 15.27 3.23
C MET A 70 -27.78 14.17 4.28
N GLY A 71 -26.77 13.46 4.74
CA GLY A 71 -26.90 12.34 5.68
C GLY A 71 -27.55 11.09 5.07
N LYS A 72 -27.54 10.94 3.76
CA LYS A 72 -28.15 9.84 2.99
C LYS A 72 -27.15 9.05 2.18
N SER A 73 -25.86 9.10 2.54
CA SER A 73 -24.82 8.36 1.83
C SER A 73 -25.04 6.84 1.87
N ILE A 74 -24.61 6.17 0.81
CA ILE A 74 -24.49 4.72 0.82
C ILE A 74 -23.25 4.38 1.66
N ASN A 75 -23.45 3.69 2.77
CA ASN A 75 -22.34 3.29 3.65
C ASN A 75 -21.33 2.43 2.87
N GLY A 76 -20.05 2.81 2.91
CA GLY A 76 -18.97 2.11 2.23
C GLY A 76 -18.71 2.56 0.78
N VAL A 77 -19.32 3.68 0.33
CA VAL A 77 -19.01 4.31 -0.96
C VAL A 77 -18.33 5.65 -0.72
N TYR A 78 -17.18 5.85 -1.35
CA TYR A 78 -16.37 7.06 -1.25
C TYR A 78 -16.07 7.61 -2.63
N THR A 79 -15.92 8.92 -2.75
CA THR A 79 -15.30 9.50 -3.94
C THR A 79 -13.79 9.29 -3.87
N VAL A 80 -13.12 9.39 -5.01
CA VAL A 80 -11.66 9.32 -5.09
C VAL A 80 -11.01 10.41 -4.22
N GLU A 81 -11.61 11.61 -4.22
CA GLU A 81 -11.13 12.75 -3.41
C GLU A 81 -11.26 12.50 -1.91
N GLN A 82 -12.44 12.01 -1.46
CA GLN A 82 -12.65 11.66 -0.06
C GLN A 82 -11.67 10.60 0.41
N PHE A 83 -11.42 9.58 -0.43
CA PHE A 83 -10.48 8.51 -0.09
C PHE A 83 -9.04 9.01 -0.03
N TRP A 84 -8.64 9.87 -0.98
CA TRP A 84 -7.32 10.49 -1.00
C TRP A 84 -7.10 11.38 0.22
N GLU A 85 -8.07 12.25 0.53
CA GLU A 85 -7.98 13.17 1.66
C GLU A 85 -7.87 12.43 2.99
N GLU A 86 -8.72 11.41 3.21
CA GLU A 86 -8.67 10.57 4.42
C GLU A 86 -7.26 9.97 4.63
N TYR A 87 -6.59 9.55 3.56
CA TYR A 87 -5.26 8.96 3.63
C TYR A 87 -4.14 10.00 3.68
N ALA A 88 -4.12 10.96 2.78
CA ALA A 88 -3.04 11.92 2.64
C ALA A 88 -2.90 12.85 3.85
N THR A 89 -4.02 13.18 4.53
CA THR A 89 -4.02 14.04 5.73
C THR A 89 -3.62 13.29 6.99
N SER A 90 -3.58 11.97 6.96
CA SER A 90 -3.19 11.16 8.11
C SER A 90 -1.68 11.15 8.38
N THR A 91 -0.89 11.76 7.51
CA THR A 91 0.57 11.96 7.68
C THR A 91 0.94 13.43 7.79
N ILE A 92 2.08 13.71 8.44
CA ILE A 92 2.66 15.05 8.53
C ILE A 92 4.11 14.99 8.07
N PRO A 93 4.47 15.68 6.96
CA PRO A 93 3.62 16.46 6.06
C PRO A 93 2.64 15.59 5.27
N PHE A 94 1.62 16.20 4.70
CA PHE A 94 0.65 15.51 3.86
C PHE A 94 1.33 14.84 2.66
N LEU A 95 0.93 13.61 2.37
CA LEU A 95 1.44 12.89 1.20
C LEU A 95 0.97 13.56 -0.09
N LYS A 96 1.91 13.74 -1.02
CA LYS A 96 1.65 14.26 -2.36
C LYS A 96 1.60 13.12 -3.38
N GLU A 97 0.98 13.38 -4.51
CA GLU A 97 0.82 12.39 -5.59
C GLU A 97 2.16 11.88 -6.11
N GLU A 98 3.18 12.75 -6.18
CA GLU A 98 4.52 12.42 -6.66
C GLU A 98 5.14 11.27 -5.86
N PHE A 99 4.80 11.16 -4.57
CA PHE A 99 5.28 10.07 -3.73
C PHE A 99 4.90 8.68 -4.26
N PHE A 100 3.71 8.57 -4.84
CA PHE A 100 3.22 7.31 -5.41
C PHE A 100 3.65 7.11 -6.86
N LEU A 101 3.96 8.16 -7.58
CA LEU A 101 4.30 8.12 -9.01
C LEU A 101 5.79 7.96 -9.29
N ILE A 102 6.66 8.39 -8.39
CA ILE A 102 8.12 8.40 -8.61
C ILE A 102 8.66 7.01 -8.97
N GLY A 103 9.41 6.95 -10.09
CA GLY A 103 9.99 5.70 -10.60
C GLY A 103 8.98 4.71 -11.20
N ARG A 104 7.79 5.19 -11.60
CA ARG A 104 6.68 4.37 -12.12
C ARG A 104 6.06 4.96 -13.40
N ASP A 105 6.87 5.62 -14.22
CA ASP A 105 6.39 6.34 -15.40
C ASP A 105 5.72 5.39 -16.41
N LYS A 106 6.28 4.19 -16.62
CA LYS A 106 5.71 3.17 -17.51
C LYS A 106 4.35 2.68 -17.04
N GLU A 107 4.24 2.40 -15.76
CA GLU A 107 3.00 1.93 -15.13
C GLU A 107 1.93 3.03 -15.17
N LYS A 108 2.32 4.30 -14.95
CA LYS A 108 1.46 5.47 -15.10
C LYS A 108 0.93 5.60 -16.54
N GLU A 109 1.76 5.43 -17.56
CA GLU A 109 1.36 5.47 -18.97
C GLU A 109 0.35 4.38 -19.33
N ILE A 110 0.59 3.13 -18.86
CA ILE A 110 -0.31 2.00 -19.08
C ILE A 110 -1.69 2.29 -18.49
N ILE A 111 -1.75 2.74 -17.23
CA ILE A 111 -3.02 3.04 -16.57
C ILE A 111 -3.71 4.25 -17.21
N SER A 112 -2.97 5.27 -17.58
CA SER A 112 -3.52 6.44 -18.30
C SER A 112 -4.14 6.04 -19.65
N SER A 113 -3.48 5.17 -20.41
CA SER A 113 -4.01 4.63 -21.67
C SER A 113 -5.31 3.84 -21.41
N TRP A 114 -5.31 2.95 -20.40
CA TRP A 114 -6.50 2.18 -20.06
C TRP A 114 -7.68 3.06 -19.59
N LEU A 115 -7.40 4.11 -18.81
CA LEU A 115 -8.43 5.09 -18.38
C LEU A 115 -9.06 5.82 -19.60
N THR A 116 -8.33 5.98 -20.67
CA THR A 116 -8.83 6.58 -21.93
C THR A 116 -9.83 5.67 -22.65
N GLU A 117 -9.64 4.34 -22.59
CA GLU A 117 -10.53 3.35 -23.23
C GLU A 117 -11.91 3.27 -22.55
N LYS A 118 -11.98 3.62 -21.26
CA LYS A 118 -13.21 3.69 -20.44
C LYS A 118 -14.08 2.43 -20.45
N ASN A 119 -13.46 1.26 -20.52
CA ASN A 119 -14.19 -0.01 -20.49
C ASN A 119 -13.37 -1.17 -19.90
N GLY A 120 -14.08 -2.21 -19.51
CA GLY A 120 -13.48 -3.47 -19.10
C GLY A 120 -12.98 -3.50 -17.65
N CYS A 121 -12.34 -4.61 -17.30
CA CYS A 121 -11.80 -4.86 -15.96
C CYS A 121 -10.27 -4.89 -16.02
N HIS A 122 -9.64 -4.12 -15.16
CA HIS A 122 -8.19 -4.09 -14.98
C HIS A 122 -7.81 -4.50 -13.56
N VAL A 123 -6.80 -5.35 -13.43
CA VAL A 123 -6.24 -5.74 -12.13
C VAL A 123 -4.91 -5.01 -11.92
N LEU A 124 -4.82 -4.27 -10.84
CA LEU A 124 -3.66 -3.46 -10.51
C LEU A 124 -2.96 -4.05 -9.28
N LYS A 125 -1.78 -4.64 -9.48
CA LYS A 125 -1.01 -5.33 -8.42
C LYS A 125 0.13 -4.46 -7.90
N ALA A 126 0.22 -4.31 -6.58
CA ALA A 126 1.31 -3.63 -5.88
C ALA A 126 1.76 -4.44 -4.65
N GLU A 127 2.65 -3.89 -3.83
CA GLU A 127 3.05 -4.53 -2.56
C GLU A 127 1.88 -4.62 -1.57
N SER A 128 0.95 -3.65 -1.63
CA SER A 128 -0.29 -3.68 -0.86
C SER A 128 -1.48 -3.16 -1.68
N ASP A 129 -2.70 -3.53 -1.27
CA ASP A 129 -3.94 -3.01 -1.85
C ASP A 129 -3.99 -1.48 -1.74
N LEU A 130 -3.50 -0.95 -0.61
CA LEU A 130 -3.44 0.48 -0.36
C LEU A 130 -2.48 1.19 -1.32
N GLU A 131 -1.29 0.64 -1.54
CA GLU A 131 -0.35 1.19 -2.51
C GLU A 131 -0.93 1.18 -3.92
N ALA A 132 -1.62 0.11 -4.31
CA ALA A 132 -2.25 0.00 -5.62
C ALA A 132 -3.31 1.09 -5.82
N ILE A 133 -4.19 1.31 -4.85
CA ILE A 133 -5.23 2.35 -4.97
C ILE A 133 -4.64 3.76 -4.91
N MET A 134 -3.65 4.03 -4.06
CA MET A 134 -3.03 5.35 -3.96
C MET A 134 -2.26 5.70 -5.23
N PHE A 135 -1.56 4.73 -5.85
CA PHE A 135 -0.95 4.92 -7.16
C PHE A 135 -1.99 5.21 -8.25
N LEU A 136 -3.12 4.48 -8.24
CA LEU A 136 -4.22 4.75 -9.17
C LEU A 136 -4.76 6.17 -9.02
N ILE A 137 -5.05 6.61 -7.79
CA ILE A 137 -5.57 7.95 -7.52
C ILE A 137 -4.58 9.03 -7.92
N ALA A 138 -3.29 8.85 -7.59
CA ALA A 138 -2.23 9.75 -8.02
C ALA A 138 -2.12 9.82 -9.56
N THR A 139 -2.32 8.69 -10.24
CA THR A 139 -2.36 8.65 -11.71
C THR A 139 -3.56 9.42 -12.25
N ILE A 140 -4.75 9.26 -11.64
CA ILE A 140 -5.96 10.00 -12.02
C ILE A 140 -5.75 11.51 -11.85
N TYR A 141 -5.16 11.97 -10.74
CA TYR A 141 -4.90 13.40 -10.53
C TYR A 141 -3.90 14.01 -11.51
N ASN A 142 -3.02 13.19 -12.07
CA ASN A 142 -2.08 13.58 -13.11
C ASN A 142 -2.55 13.27 -14.54
N PHE A 143 -3.81 12.82 -14.70
CA PHE A 143 -4.39 12.49 -16.00
C PHE A 143 -4.92 13.76 -16.70
N GLU A 144 -4.78 13.84 -18.03
CA GLU A 144 -5.20 15.02 -18.78
C GLU A 144 -6.69 15.36 -18.60
N SER A 145 -7.55 14.33 -18.63
CA SER A 145 -9.01 14.47 -18.43
C SER A 145 -9.43 14.09 -17.01
N LYS A 146 -8.64 14.46 -15.99
CA LYS A 146 -8.84 14.05 -14.58
C LYS A 146 -10.24 14.35 -14.05
N GLU A 147 -10.79 15.53 -14.37
CA GLU A 147 -12.11 15.95 -13.89
C GLU A 147 -13.22 15.00 -14.35
N GLU A 148 -13.13 14.50 -15.57
CA GLU A 148 -14.12 13.54 -16.07
C GLU A 148 -14.02 12.21 -15.31
N VAL A 149 -12.81 11.73 -15.02
CA VAL A 149 -12.60 10.48 -14.27
C VAL A 149 -13.00 10.65 -12.81
N ILE A 150 -12.55 11.72 -12.14
CA ILE A 150 -12.86 11.99 -10.72
C ILE A 150 -14.37 12.05 -10.49
N ASN A 151 -15.09 12.77 -11.35
CA ASN A 151 -16.54 12.91 -11.22
C ASN A 151 -17.32 11.60 -11.43
N ARG A 152 -16.68 10.56 -11.95
CA ARG A 152 -17.30 9.27 -12.28
C ARG A 152 -16.68 8.09 -11.55
N ALA A 153 -15.67 8.29 -10.72
CA ALA A 153 -14.98 7.23 -10.01
C ALA A 153 -15.50 7.08 -8.57
N LEU A 154 -15.77 5.85 -8.17
CA LEU A 154 -16.24 5.50 -6.82
C LEU A 154 -15.40 4.37 -6.23
N VAL A 155 -14.96 4.56 -5.00
CA VAL A 155 -14.29 3.56 -4.17
C VAL A 155 -15.32 2.85 -3.32
N VAL A 156 -15.37 1.51 -3.38
CA VAL A 156 -16.41 0.70 -2.73
C VAL A 156 -15.77 -0.23 -1.71
N LYS A 157 -16.08 -0.05 -0.43
CA LYS A 157 -15.44 -0.80 0.68
C LYS A 157 -16.24 -2.03 1.16
N ASN A 158 -17.46 -2.26 0.67
CA ASN A 158 -18.25 -3.45 1.08
C ASN A 158 -19.14 -4.01 -0.04
N THR A 159 -19.55 -5.26 0.12
CA THR A 159 -20.36 -6.01 -0.84
C THR A 159 -21.78 -5.48 -1.00
N GLU A 160 -22.37 -4.92 0.06
CA GLU A 160 -23.74 -4.38 0.02
C GLU A 160 -23.79 -3.14 -0.86
N ALA A 161 -22.86 -2.21 -0.68
CA ALA A 161 -22.69 -1.04 -1.52
C ALA A 161 -22.42 -1.43 -2.98
N TRP A 162 -21.54 -2.42 -3.20
CA TRP A 162 -21.26 -2.96 -4.52
C TRP A 162 -22.51 -3.46 -5.23
N ASN A 163 -23.30 -4.33 -4.57
CA ASN A 163 -24.52 -4.90 -5.14
C ASN A 163 -25.60 -3.84 -5.44
N SER A 164 -25.58 -2.74 -4.71
CA SER A 164 -26.45 -1.59 -4.98
C SER A 164 -25.99 -0.83 -6.23
N LEU A 165 -24.68 -0.54 -6.32
CA LEU A 165 -24.11 0.28 -7.39
C LEU A 165 -24.15 -0.42 -8.76
N ILE A 166 -23.84 -1.71 -8.85
CA ILE A 166 -23.84 -2.45 -10.13
C ILE A 166 -25.20 -2.53 -10.80
N LYS A 167 -26.30 -2.32 -10.03
CA LYS A 167 -27.67 -2.30 -10.55
C LYS A 167 -28.09 -0.96 -11.13
N THR A 168 -27.45 0.13 -10.68
CA THR A 168 -27.90 1.49 -10.93
C THR A 168 -26.95 2.32 -11.79
N HIS A 169 -25.68 1.90 -11.88
CA HIS A 169 -24.63 2.66 -12.58
C HIS A 169 -24.40 2.16 -14.00
N ASP A 170 -24.04 3.09 -14.87
CA ASP A 170 -23.72 2.83 -16.27
C ASP A 170 -22.28 2.31 -16.44
N ASN A 171 -21.95 1.87 -17.66
CA ASN A 171 -20.63 1.37 -18.03
C ASN A 171 -19.51 2.44 -18.06
N LYS A 172 -19.86 3.70 -17.81
CA LYS A 172 -18.89 4.82 -17.78
C LYS A 172 -18.43 5.19 -16.38
N THR A 173 -19.03 4.60 -15.35
CA THR A 173 -18.63 4.81 -13.97
C THR A 173 -17.49 3.89 -13.62
N LEU A 174 -16.35 4.45 -13.21
CA LEU A 174 -15.20 3.68 -12.73
C LEU A 174 -15.47 3.19 -11.30
N LEU A 175 -15.57 1.88 -11.13
CA LEU A 175 -15.75 1.27 -9.82
C LEU A 175 -14.43 0.66 -9.32
N ILE A 176 -14.07 0.97 -8.07
CA ILE A 176 -12.82 0.54 -7.43
C ILE A 176 -13.18 -0.26 -6.17
N PRO A 177 -13.29 -1.60 -6.25
CA PRO A 177 -13.65 -2.42 -5.09
C PRO A 177 -12.46 -2.60 -4.14
N LEU A 178 -12.67 -2.27 -2.85
CA LEU A 178 -11.73 -2.48 -1.74
C LEU A 178 -12.28 -3.47 -0.70
N PHE A 179 -12.94 -4.51 -1.14
CA PHE A 179 -13.44 -5.61 -0.31
C PHE A 179 -13.09 -6.94 -0.95
N ASN A 180 -13.14 -8.03 -0.18
CA ASN A 180 -12.84 -9.36 -0.71
C ASN A 180 -13.85 -9.76 -1.79
N LEU A 181 -13.37 -9.83 -3.05
CA LEU A 181 -14.16 -10.33 -4.16
C LEU A 181 -14.18 -11.87 -4.08
N THR A 182 -15.28 -12.42 -3.58
CA THR A 182 -15.51 -13.88 -3.57
C THR A 182 -16.02 -14.36 -4.92
N ASP A 183 -15.98 -15.67 -5.16
CA ASP A 183 -16.50 -16.30 -6.38
C ASP A 183 -17.98 -16.05 -6.64
N GLU A 184 -18.73 -15.69 -5.60
CA GLU A 184 -20.17 -15.38 -5.68
C GLU A 184 -20.43 -13.99 -6.29
N ILE A 185 -19.41 -13.12 -6.32
CA ILE A 185 -19.54 -11.75 -6.85
C ILE A 185 -19.27 -11.77 -8.35
N LYS A 186 -20.34 -11.78 -9.13
CA LYS A 186 -20.24 -11.66 -10.59
C LYS A 186 -19.84 -10.23 -10.96
N ILE A 187 -18.74 -10.09 -11.69
CA ILE A 187 -18.31 -8.84 -12.30
C ILE A 187 -18.87 -8.82 -13.73
N PRO A 188 -19.84 -7.97 -14.02
CA PRO A 188 -20.37 -7.84 -15.38
C PRO A 188 -19.28 -7.33 -16.34
N SER A 189 -19.15 -7.93 -17.51
CA SER A 189 -18.10 -7.59 -18.50
C SER A 189 -18.22 -6.19 -19.08
N TYR A 190 -19.38 -5.57 -18.97
CA TYR A 190 -19.65 -4.22 -19.47
C TYR A 190 -19.26 -3.10 -18.49
N LEU A 191 -18.89 -3.44 -17.24
CA LEU A 191 -18.52 -2.44 -16.25
C LEU A 191 -17.06 -2.00 -16.41
N PHE A 192 -16.81 -0.74 -16.08
CA PHE A 192 -15.50 -0.14 -16.03
C PHE A 192 -14.95 -0.26 -14.61
N ILE A 193 -14.04 -1.21 -14.39
CA ILE A 193 -13.60 -1.61 -13.06
C ILE A 193 -12.08 -1.73 -13.01
N ILE A 194 -11.48 -1.17 -11.97
CA ILE A 194 -10.09 -1.43 -11.62
C ILE A 194 -10.01 -2.04 -10.23
N ILE A 195 -9.32 -3.16 -10.11
CA ILE A 195 -9.22 -3.95 -8.88
C ILE A 195 -7.81 -3.79 -8.31
N PRO A 196 -7.62 -2.93 -7.30
CA PRO A 196 -6.35 -2.80 -6.61
C PRO A 196 -6.14 -4.00 -5.68
N VAL A 197 -4.98 -4.64 -5.78
CA VAL A 197 -4.65 -5.83 -4.99
C VAL A 197 -3.18 -5.92 -4.67
N SER A 198 -2.86 -6.60 -3.58
CA SER A 198 -1.49 -6.98 -3.27
C SER A 198 -0.97 -8.07 -4.21
N TYR A 199 0.36 -8.09 -4.46
CA TYR A 199 1.04 -9.22 -5.13
C TYR A 199 0.77 -10.56 -4.44
N PHE A 200 0.51 -10.52 -3.14
CA PHE A 200 0.35 -11.68 -2.27
C PHE A 200 -1.10 -12.11 -2.11
N SER A 201 -2.05 -11.36 -2.69
CA SER A 201 -3.48 -11.73 -2.62
C SER A 201 -3.75 -12.94 -3.50
N PRO A 202 -4.42 -13.98 -3.01
CA PRO A 202 -4.78 -15.17 -3.78
C PRO A 202 -5.93 -14.86 -4.74
N ILE A 203 -5.61 -14.18 -5.85
CA ILE A 203 -6.61 -13.78 -6.87
C ILE A 203 -6.70 -14.78 -8.02
N SER A 204 -6.28 -16.01 -7.83
CA SER A 204 -6.21 -17.06 -8.86
C SER A 204 -7.50 -17.25 -9.69
N LYS A 205 -8.64 -16.75 -9.21
CA LYS A 205 -9.92 -16.86 -9.93
C LYS A 205 -10.35 -15.56 -10.66
N ILE A 206 -9.86 -14.39 -10.24
CA ILE A 206 -10.13 -13.12 -10.92
C ILE A 206 -9.29 -13.00 -12.21
N GLU A 207 -8.15 -13.65 -12.26
CA GLU A 207 -7.24 -13.65 -13.42
C GLU A 207 -7.74 -14.55 -14.60
N ARG A 208 -8.76 -15.37 -14.39
CA ARG A 208 -9.34 -16.22 -15.45
C ARG A 208 -10.36 -15.42 -16.26
N GLY A 209 -9.94 -14.89 -17.40
CA GLY A 209 -10.78 -14.17 -18.36
C GLY A 209 -10.00 -13.08 -19.10
N ASP A 210 -10.66 -12.38 -20.05
CA ASP A 210 -10.10 -11.24 -20.81
C ASP A 210 -9.90 -10.00 -19.92
N LYS A 211 -8.94 -10.06 -18.98
CA LYS A 211 -8.63 -8.98 -18.07
C LYS A 211 -7.20 -8.55 -18.27
N SER A 212 -6.99 -7.25 -18.35
CA SER A 212 -5.64 -6.69 -18.34
C SER A 212 -5.11 -6.63 -16.90
N VAL A 213 -3.83 -6.96 -16.74
CA VAL A 213 -3.14 -6.97 -15.45
C VAL A 213 -1.91 -6.08 -15.55
N SER A 214 -1.76 -5.14 -14.62
CA SER A 214 -0.54 -4.35 -14.48
C SER A 214 0.12 -4.59 -13.15
N LEU A 215 1.45 -4.72 -13.17
CA LEU A 215 2.29 -4.84 -11.98
C LEU A 215 2.94 -3.49 -11.70
N ILE A 216 2.67 -2.91 -10.54
CA ILE A 216 3.28 -1.66 -10.11
C ILE A 216 4.60 -1.99 -9.43
N LYS A 217 5.71 -1.74 -10.11
CA LYS A 217 7.06 -1.91 -9.56
C LYS A 217 7.78 -0.57 -9.56
N ARG A 218 8.56 -0.29 -8.52
CA ARG A 218 9.46 0.86 -8.51
C ARG A 218 10.78 0.48 -9.16
N ASN A 219 11.18 1.24 -10.17
CA ASN A 219 12.43 1.00 -10.87
C ASN A 219 13.67 1.50 -10.10
N THR A 220 13.48 2.35 -9.06
CA THR A 220 14.59 2.88 -8.26
C THR A 220 14.21 3.04 -6.80
N LYS A 221 14.78 2.20 -5.92
CA LYS A 221 14.67 2.35 -4.46
C LYS A 221 15.29 3.67 -3.96
N ARG A 222 16.33 4.20 -4.63
CA ARG A 222 17.03 5.44 -4.25
C ARG A 222 16.14 6.68 -4.25
N SER A 223 15.32 6.86 -5.29
CA SER A 223 14.43 8.03 -5.38
C SER A 223 13.41 8.04 -4.24
N PHE A 224 12.95 6.85 -3.81
CA PHE A 224 12.03 6.71 -2.70
C PHE A 224 12.67 7.07 -1.36
N ILE A 225 13.87 6.56 -1.08
CA ILE A 225 14.61 6.87 0.16
C ILE A 225 14.93 8.36 0.26
N TYR A 226 15.30 9.00 -0.86
CA TYR A 226 15.59 10.43 -0.90
C TYR A 226 14.34 11.26 -0.60
N LEU A 227 13.24 10.99 -1.30
CA LEU A 227 11.95 11.67 -1.07
C LEU A 227 11.45 11.44 0.35
N TYR A 228 11.61 10.22 0.86
CA TYR A 228 11.26 9.85 2.22
C TYR A 228 12.06 10.64 3.25
N ARG A 229 13.37 10.83 3.05
CA ARG A 229 14.22 11.66 3.92
C ARG A 229 13.83 13.13 3.88
N GLU A 230 13.47 13.69 2.71
CA GLU A 230 12.97 15.07 2.62
C GLU A 230 11.67 15.23 3.41
N ILE A 231 10.72 14.30 3.24
CA ILE A 231 9.46 14.31 3.97
C ILE A 231 9.69 14.22 5.49
N THR A 232 10.56 13.33 5.94
CA THR A 232 10.84 13.14 7.37
C THR A 232 11.56 14.35 8.02
N ASN A 233 12.35 15.10 7.27
CA ASN A 233 13.00 16.32 7.76
C ASN A 233 12.02 17.49 7.98
N GLU A 234 10.87 17.50 7.30
CA GLU A 234 9.82 18.53 7.52
C GLU A 234 8.88 18.22 8.71
N ILE A 235 8.90 16.98 9.22
CA ILE A 235 7.94 16.47 10.22
C ILE A 235 8.08 17.11 11.61
N SER A 236 9.16 17.76 11.92
CA SER A 236 9.47 18.20 13.31
C SER A 236 8.55 19.30 13.89
N LYS A 237 7.49 19.74 13.16
CA LYS A 237 6.79 20.99 13.53
C LYS A 237 5.31 20.88 13.90
N LYS A 238 4.62 19.78 13.70
CA LYS A 238 3.18 19.69 14.02
C LYS A 238 2.80 18.36 14.66
N GLN A 239 2.36 18.40 15.90
CA GLN A 239 1.86 17.21 16.60
C GLN A 239 0.46 16.85 16.09
N PRO A 240 0.18 15.56 15.80
CA PRO A 240 -1.15 15.13 15.39
C PRO A 240 -2.16 15.24 16.53
N SER A 241 -3.42 15.51 16.20
CA SER A 241 -4.50 15.72 17.16
C SER A 241 -4.73 14.53 18.09
N TRP A 242 -4.49 13.31 17.61
CA TRP A 242 -4.67 12.08 18.38
C TRP A 242 -3.63 11.87 19.48
N LEU A 243 -2.48 12.54 19.44
CA LEU A 243 -1.42 12.37 20.46
C LEU A 243 -1.86 12.83 21.86
N SER A 244 -2.81 13.75 21.94
CA SER A 244 -3.38 14.23 23.19
C SER A 244 -4.44 13.31 23.81
N LYS A 245 -4.81 12.23 23.12
CA LYS A 245 -5.83 11.28 23.61
C LYS A 245 -5.28 10.40 24.73
N THR A 246 -6.17 10.02 25.63
CA THR A 246 -5.92 8.96 26.60
C THR A 246 -5.82 7.61 25.90
N ASN A 247 -4.96 6.71 26.38
CA ASN A 247 -4.75 5.37 25.84
C ASN A 247 -4.09 5.28 24.45
N VAL A 248 -3.25 6.24 24.10
CA VAL A 248 -2.47 6.21 22.84
C VAL A 248 -1.57 4.97 22.73
N GLU A 249 -1.21 4.33 23.85
CA GLU A 249 -0.39 3.13 23.93
C GLU A 249 -1.01 1.91 23.22
N ILE A 250 -2.33 1.95 22.95
CA ILE A 250 -3.02 0.93 22.12
C ILE A 250 -2.39 0.85 20.71
N LEU A 251 -1.77 1.92 20.25
CA LEU A 251 -1.10 1.96 18.94
C LEU A 251 0.25 1.24 18.92
N ILE A 252 0.89 0.98 20.06
CA ILE A 252 2.23 0.39 20.12
C ILE A 252 2.29 -1.00 19.49
N PRO A 253 1.41 -1.96 19.78
CA PRO A 253 1.43 -3.27 19.12
C PRO A 253 1.25 -3.18 17.60
N ALA A 254 0.36 -2.29 17.11
CA ALA A 254 0.17 -2.03 15.69
C ALA A 254 1.43 -1.41 15.06
N LEU A 255 2.08 -0.47 15.76
CA LEU A 255 3.33 0.14 15.35
C LEU A 255 4.46 -0.89 15.20
N LEU A 256 4.61 -1.76 16.19
CA LEU A 256 5.62 -2.84 16.17
C LEU A 256 5.38 -3.84 15.04
N ALA A 257 4.12 -4.18 14.77
CA ALA A 257 3.72 -5.06 13.67
C ALA A 257 3.87 -4.38 12.29
N GLY A 258 3.72 -3.06 12.20
CA GLY A 258 3.71 -2.27 10.98
C GLY A 258 2.48 -2.53 10.10
N ALA A 259 2.26 -3.78 9.72
CA ALA A 259 1.08 -4.23 8.98
C ALA A 259 0.80 -5.72 9.25
N TRP A 260 -0.46 -6.13 9.15
CA TRP A 260 -0.86 -7.54 9.28
C TRP A 260 -2.18 -7.82 8.55
N ASP A 261 -2.45 -9.09 8.31
CA ASP A 261 -3.70 -9.54 7.70
C ASP A 261 -4.51 -10.41 8.67
N GLY A 262 -5.68 -9.94 9.05
CA GLY A 262 -6.59 -10.63 9.97
C GLY A 262 -7.20 -11.93 9.42
N ASP A 263 -6.94 -12.32 8.18
CA ASP A 263 -7.34 -13.63 7.65
C ASP A 263 -6.30 -14.72 8.00
N PHE A 264 -5.09 -14.34 8.38
CA PHE A 264 -4.02 -15.26 8.75
C PHE A 264 -4.04 -15.59 10.25
N LYS A 265 -4.09 -16.88 10.59
CA LYS A 265 -4.10 -17.33 12.00
C LYS A 265 -2.81 -16.96 12.72
N GLY A 266 -1.68 -17.05 12.06
CA GLY A 266 -0.37 -16.69 12.61
C GLY A 266 -0.27 -15.21 12.92
N ASP A 267 -0.76 -14.34 12.02
CA ASP A 267 -0.79 -12.88 12.25
C ASP A 267 -1.61 -12.54 13.50
N LYS A 268 -2.81 -13.14 13.65
CA LYS A 268 -3.63 -12.94 14.86
C LYS A 268 -2.88 -13.30 16.13
N LYS A 269 -2.19 -14.45 16.15
CA LYS A 269 -1.41 -14.89 17.31
C LYS A 269 -0.25 -13.93 17.63
N LEU A 270 0.42 -13.40 16.58
CA LEU A 270 1.49 -12.41 16.79
C LEU A 270 0.97 -11.08 17.33
N ILE A 271 -0.19 -10.63 16.85
CA ILE A 271 -0.85 -9.43 17.41
C ILE A 271 -1.29 -9.68 18.87
N GLU A 272 -1.78 -10.86 19.22
CA GLU A 272 -2.06 -11.24 20.61
C GLU A 272 -0.80 -11.19 21.47
N LEU A 273 0.32 -11.69 20.96
CA LEU A 273 1.60 -11.65 21.66
C LEU A 273 2.09 -10.22 21.85
N LEU A 274 2.09 -9.41 20.79
CA LEU A 274 2.52 -8.01 20.83
C LEU A 274 1.66 -7.16 21.76
N SER A 275 0.33 -7.35 21.72
CA SER A 275 -0.61 -6.58 22.55
C SER A 275 -0.72 -7.12 23.99
N GLY A 276 -0.48 -8.42 24.19
CA GLY A 276 -0.73 -9.11 25.45
C GLY A 276 -2.22 -9.36 25.72
N GLU A 277 -3.07 -9.20 24.72
CA GLU A 277 -4.51 -9.36 24.79
C GLU A 277 -5.01 -10.30 23.70
N LYS A 278 -6.21 -10.86 23.84
CA LYS A 278 -6.85 -11.61 22.76
C LYS A 278 -7.09 -10.72 21.55
N TYR A 279 -6.91 -11.25 20.36
CA TYR A 279 -7.01 -10.53 19.09
C TYR A 279 -8.28 -9.69 18.97
N ASP A 280 -9.45 -10.30 19.21
CA ASP A 280 -10.74 -9.62 19.04
C ASP A 280 -10.92 -8.45 20.03
N ILE A 281 -10.37 -8.58 21.26
CA ILE A 281 -10.39 -7.50 22.25
C ILE A 281 -9.50 -6.36 21.79
N TYR A 282 -8.29 -6.66 21.34
CA TYR A 282 -7.36 -5.65 20.84
C TYR A 282 -7.92 -4.91 19.62
N ILE A 283 -8.46 -5.66 18.63
CA ILE A 283 -9.05 -5.06 17.42
C ILE A 283 -10.28 -4.20 17.75
N SER A 284 -11.10 -4.60 18.72
CA SER A 284 -12.23 -3.77 19.19
C SER A 284 -11.76 -2.39 19.68
N LYS A 285 -10.69 -2.36 20.49
CA LYS A 285 -10.08 -1.12 20.98
C LYS A 285 -9.45 -0.31 19.83
N LEU A 286 -8.75 -0.98 18.91
CA LEU A 286 -8.09 -0.35 17.77
C LEU A 286 -9.10 0.25 16.77
N THR A 287 -10.31 -0.32 16.68
CA THR A 287 -11.38 0.17 15.78
C THR A 287 -11.78 1.61 16.10
N GLU A 288 -11.74 2.02 17.35
CA GLU A 288 -12.00 3.41 17.74
C GLU A 288 -10.96 4.37 17.11
N TRP A 289 -9.72 3.92 16.98
CA TRP A 289 -8.63 4.67 16.36
C TRP A 289 -8.72 4.68 14.83
N ILE A 290 -9.11 3.57 14.22
CA ILE A 290 -9.28 3.45 12.77
C ILE A 290 -10.36 4.40 12.24
N ASN A 291 -11.41 4.63 13.03
CA ASN A 291 -12.55 5.45 12.63
C ASN A 291 -12.36 6.96 12.94
N MET A 292 -11.17 7.37 13.33
CA MET A 292 -10.86 8.79 13.58
C MET A 292 -10.49 9.52 12.29
N GLU A 293 -10.72 10.83 12.25
CA GLU A 293 -10.38 11.69 11.11
C GLU A 293 -8.87 11.66 10.93
N GLU A 294 -7.97 11.71 11.57
CA GLU A 294 -6.51 11.61 11.36
C GLU A 294 -5.96 10.26 11.87
N SER A 295 -6.58 9.16 11.51
CA SER A 295 -6.18 7.85 12.02
C SER A 295 -4.74 7.49 11.62
N PRO A 296 -3.87 7.08 12.56
CA PRO A 296 -2.55 6.55 12.21
C PRO A 296 -2.61 5.11 11.67
N VAL A 297 -3.75 4.43 11.82
CA VAL A 297 -3.96 3.05 11.38
C VAL A 297 -5.00 3.00 10.29
N PHE A 298 -4.67 2.40 9.18
CA PHE A 298 -5.58 2.22 8.06
C PHE A 298 -6.00 0.75 7.94
N ARG A 299 -7.27 0.54 7.58
CA ARG A 299 -7.81 -0.80 7.34
C ARG A 299 -8.41 -0.89 5.95
N VAL A 300 -7.90 -1.84 5.16
CA VAL A 300 -8.50 -2.23 3.88
C VAL A 300 -8.83 -3.71 3.95
N ARG A 301 -10.11 -4.07 3.82
CA ARG A 301 -10.57 -5.45 4.05
C ARG A 301 -10.21 -5.92 5.46
N ASN A 302 -9.46 -7.02 5.57
CA ASN A 302 -8.91 -7.52 6.83
C ASN A 302 -7.41 -7.21 7.04
N THR A 303 -6.82 -6.42 6.13
CA THR A 303 -5.45 -5.94 6.26
C THR A 303 -5.43 -4.63 7.03
N PHE A 304 -4.61 -4.57 8.06
CA PHE A 304 -4.34 -3.40 8.87
C PHE A 304 -2.93 -2.92 8.58
N GLN A 305 -2.75 -1.61 8.49
CA GLN A 305 -1.47 -1.01 8.17
C GLN A 305 -1.30 0.32 8.90
N ILE A 306 -0.10 0.55 9.42
CA ILE A 306 0.30 1.87 9.90
C ILE A 306 0.61 2.74 8.68
N ILE A 307 0.01 3.93 8.62
CA ILE A 307 0.11 4.83 7.48
C ILE A 307 1.54 5.37 7.32
N SER A 308 2.15 5.75 8.43
CA SER A 308 3.55 6.18 8.46
C SER A 308 4.22 5.66 9.73
N ILE A 309 4.90 4.53 9.58
CA ILE A 309 5.62 3.90 10.69
C ILE A 309 6.62 4.87 11.33
N PRO A 310 7.49 5.61 10.58
CA PRO A 310 8.45 6.51 11.20
C PRO A 310 7.82 7.68 11.95
N ASN A 311 6.71 8.22 11.44
CA ASN A 311 6.02 9.31 12.14
C ASN A 311 5.42 8.82 13.46
N LEU A 312 4.78 7.67 13.44
CA LEU A 312 4.20 7.10 14.64
C LEU A 312 5.30 6.77 15.66
N TRP A 313 6.45 6.25 15.21
CA TRP A 313 7.62 6.01 16.06
C TRP A 313 8.11 7.29 16.75
N MET A 314 8.23 8.42 16.03
CA MET A 314 8.64 9.69 16.62
C MET A 314 7.79 10.12 17.81
N PHE A 315 6.48 9.87 17.75
CA PHE A 315 5.54 10.27 18.79
C PHE A 315 5.35 9.24 19.90
N MET A 316 5.74 7.97 19.65
CA MET A 316 5.47 6.87 20.57
C MET A 316 6.72 6.32 21.26
N LEU A 317 7.90 6.82 20.89
CA LEU A 317 9.18 6.27 21.31
C LEU A 317 9.32 6.21 22.84
N ASP A 318 8.91 7.28 23.53
CA ASP A 318 8.92 7.41 24.99
C ASP A 318 7.92 6.50 25.72
N LYS A 319 6.98 5.91 24.97
CA LYS A 319 5.92 5.01 25.49
C LYS A 319 6.22 3.54 25.27
N VAL A 320 7.26 3.22 24.51
CA VAL A 320 7.67 1.83 24.27
C VAL A 320 8.43 1.33 25.51
N THR A 321 7.81 0.42 26.25
CA THR A 321 8.38 -0.18 27.45
C THR A 321 9.22 -1.42 27.15
N GLU A 322 10.03 -1.86 28.13
CA GLU A 322 10.78 -3.11 28.04
C GLU A 322 9.89 -4.33 27.76
N GLU A 323 8.69 -4.33 28.28
CA GLU A 323 7.72 -5.41 28.04
C GLU A 323 7.30 -5.49 26.57
N TYR A 324 7.07 -4.35 25.90
CA TYR A 324 6.82 -4.32 24.46
C TYR A 324 8.02 -4.81 23.66
N MET A 325 9.22 -4.46 24.06
CA MET A 325 10.45 -4.90 23.40
C MET A 325 10.68 -6.41 23.58
N ARG A 326 10.40 -6.96 24.76
CA ARG A 326 10.46 -8.41 25.00
C ARG A 326 9.45 -9.16 24.11
N ARG A 327 8.22 -8.68 24.02
CA ARG A 327 7.19 -9.26 23.14
C ARG A 327 7.56 -9.13 21.66
N PHE A 328 8.19 -8.03 21.28
CA PHE A 328 8.70 -7.84 19.94
C PHE A 328 9.82 -8.85 19.62
N GLU A 329 10.81 -9.03 20.49
CA GLU A 329 11.86 -10.02 20.31
C GLU A 329 11.29 -11.43 20.15
N GLU A 330 10.35 -11.81 21.00
CA GLU A 330 9.68 -13.11 20.93
C GLU A 330 8.91 -13.28 19.62
N SER A 331 8.17 -12.27 19.19
CA SER A 331 7.45 -12.25 17.90
C SER A 331 8.39 -12.36 16.71
N ALA A 332 9.52 -11.64 16.73
CA ALA A 332 10.53 -11.69 15.68
C ALA A 332 11.18 -13.07 15.56
N LEU A 333 11.52 -13.70 16.70
CA LEU A 333 12.08 -15.05 16.71
C LEU A 333 11.11 -16.10 16.16
N ILE A 334 9.82 -15.98 16.47
CA ILE A 334 8.78 -16.87 15.95
C ILE A 334 8.65 -16.72 14.45
N ILE A 335 8.46 -15.49 13.95
CA ILE A 335 8.10 -15.26 12.54
C ILE A 335 9.27 -15.43 11.60
N PHE A 336 10.47 -14.99 11.99
CA PHE A 336 11.67 -15.13 11.16
C PHE A 336 12.30 -16.52 11.23
N GLY A 337 11.96 -17.30 12.26
CA GLY A 337 12.26 -18.73 12.33
C GLY A 337 11.24 -19.63 11.61
N TYR A 338 10.13 -19.07 11.13
CA TYR A 338 9.08 -19.85 10.47
C TYR A 338 9.49 -20.27 9.05
N VAL A 339 9.40 -21.57 8.81
CA VAL A 339 9.64 -22.18 7.49
C VAL A 339 8.32 -22.36 6.76
N SER A 340 8.24 -21.89 5.52
CA SER A 340 7.02 -22.03 4.73
C SER A 340 6.73 -23.49 4.39
N PRO A 341 5.50 -24.01 4.61
CA PRO A 341 5.14 -25.40 4.33
C PRO A 341 5.31 -25.80 2.85
N LYS A 342 5.38 -24.84 1.92
CA LYS A 342 5.64 -25.12 0.51
C LYS A 342 6.98 -25.83 0.26
N PHE A 343 7.96 -25.64 1.16
CA PHE A 343 9.28 -26.28 1.05
C PHE A 343 9.28 -27.77 1.43
N GLU A 344 8.14 -28.31 1.87
CA GLU A 344 7.91 -29.75 2.02
C GLU A 344 7.56 -30.43 0.68
N LEU A 345 7.21 -29.63 -0.33
CA LEU A 345 6.88 -30.11 -1.67
C LEU A 345 8.13 -30.24 -2.54
N ALA A 346 8.04 -31.03 -3.60
CA ALA A 346 9.05 -31.06 -4.63
C ALA A 346 9.22 -29.67 -5.27
N GLU A 347 10.40 -29.38 -5.79
CA GLU A 347 10.81 -28.04 -6.24
C GLU A 347 9.85 -27.45 -7.30
N ASP A 348 9.44 -28.29 -8.26
CA ASP A 348 8.49 -27.96 -9.32
C ASP A 348 7.03 -27.76 -8.83
N GLU A 349 6.70 -28.27 -7.66
CA GLU A 349 5.39 -28.13 -7.03
C GLU A 349 5.30 -26.91 -6.09
N GLN A 350 6.43 -26.35 -5.64
CA GLN A 350 6.47 -25.26 -4.66
C GLN A 350 5.75 -23.99 -5.12
N ALA A 351 5.77 -23.70 -6.42
CA ALA A 351 5.05 -22.60 -7.01
C ALA A 351 3.52 -22.70 -6.81
N PHE A 352 3.01 -23.92 -6.73
CA PHE A 352 1.60 -24.23 -6.55
C PHE A 352 1.24 -24.65 -5.11
N GLY A 353 2.13 -24.41 -4.15
CA GLY A 353 1.98 -24.88 -2.76
C GLY A 353 0.63 -24.55 -2.13
N GLU A 354 0.07 -23.37 -2.39
CA GLU A 354 -1.26 -23.00 -1.90
C GLU A 354 -2.39 -23.85 -2.47
N LEU A 355 -2.28 -24.27 -3.73
CA LEU A 355 -3.25 -25.16 -4.37
C LEU A 355 -3.21 -26.57 -3.76
N TRP A 356 -2.04 -26.98 -3.27
CA TRP A 356 -1.82 -28.26 -2.58
C TRP A 356 -2.08 -28.17 -1.07
N GLY A 357 -2.69 -27.10 -0.60
CA GLY A 357 -3.03 -26.90 0.81
C GLY A 357 -1.84 -26.48 1.72
N LYS A 358 -0.65 -26.24 1.13
CA LYS A 358 0.55 -25.76 1.84
C LYS A 358 0.54 -24.25 1.99
N LYS A 359 -0.46 -23.73 2.70
CA LYS A 359 -0.62 -22.28 2.95
C LYS A 359 0.29 -21.83 4.06
N SER A 360 0.87 -20.63 3.90
CA SER A 360 1.59 -19.97 4.99
C SER A 360 0.64 -19.64 6.15
N GLU A 361 1.10 -19.82 7.39
CA GLU A 361 0.35 -19.36 8.57
C GLU A 361 0.42 -17.83 8.75
N TYR A 362 1.45 -17.19 8.18
CA TYR A 362 1.73 -15.77 8.31
C TYR A 362 1.62 -15.07 6.98
N SER A 363 1.09 -13.85 6.99
CA SER A 363 1.07 -12.98 5.83
C SER A 363 2.48 -12.42 5.55
N PHE A 364 2.67 -11.94 4.32
CA PHE A 364 3.84 -11.14 3.99
C PHE A 364 3.85 -9.81 4.77
N TYR A 365 2.69 -9.25 5.04
CA TYR A 365 2.55 -7.95 5.70
C TYR A 365 3.22 -7.92 7.06
N ILE A 366 2.92 -8.88 7.93
CA ILE A 366 3.49 -8.90 9.29
C ILE A 366 4.98 -9.22 9.27
N LYS A 367 5.45 -10.07 8.34
CA LYS A 367 6.87 -10.35 8.16
C LYS A 367 7.64 -9.08 7.79
N ASN A 368 7.17 -8.38 6.78
CA ASN A 368 7.79 -7.14 6.31
C ASN A 368 7.69 -6.03 7.34
N GLY A 369 6.55 -5.88 8.00
CA GLY A 369 6.32 -4.86 9.02
C GLY A 369 7.27 -4.99 10.22
N LEU A 370 7.43 -6.19 10.76
CA LEU A 370 8.40 -6.44 11.84
C LEU A 370 9.85 -6.21 11.39
N ALA A 371 10.19 -6.56 10.14
CA ALA A 371 11.53 -6.30 9.61
C ALA A 371 11.80 -4.78 9.45
N ILE A 372 10.82 -4.01 8.98
CA ILE A 372 10.92 -2.53 8.91
C ILE A 372 11.08 -1.92 10.30
N SER A 373 10.38 -2.44 11.29
CA SER A 373 10.52 -1.96 12.67
C SER A 373 11.95 -2.14 13.20
N LEU A 374 12.69 -3.17 12.79
CA LEU A 374 14.12 -3.33 13.11
C LEU A 374 14.98 -2.21 12.52
N ILE A 375 14.70 -1.77 11.28
CA ILE A 375 15.43 -0.64 10.67
C ILE A 375 15.23 0.63 11.51
N ILE A 376 13.97 0.90 11.88
CA ILE A 376 13.64 2.11 12.63
C ILE A 376 14.27 2.08 14.02
N PHE A 377 14.30 0.94 14.69
CA PHE A 377 15.03 0.79 15.93
C PHE A 377 16.51 1.14 15.77
N ASN A 378 17.16 0.71 14.71
CA ASN A 378 18.57 1.04 14.45
C ASN A 378 18.79 2.53 14.17
N GLU A 379 17.89 3.19 13.41
CA GLU A 379 18.06 4.57 12.98
C GLU A 379 17.71 5.63 14.04
N LYS A 380 16.66 5.37 14.84
CA LYS A 380 16.10 6.35 15.79
C LYS A 380 16.58 6.21 17.23
N CYS A 381 17.47 5.31 17.47
CA CYS A 381 17.71 4.74 18.80
C CYS A 381 18.83 5.39 19.61
N GLU A 382 19.42 6.47 19.16
CA GLU A 382 20.20 7.34 20.08
C GLU A 382 19.30 7.94 21.17
N GLU A 383 18.00 8.09 20.89
CA GLU A 383 16.98 8.57 21.82
C GLU A 383 16.40 7.47 22.72
N LEU A 384 16.38 6.18 22.29
CA LEU A 384 16.01 5.02 23.13
C LEU A 384 17.18 4.55 23.98
N SER A 385 17.72 5.43 24.79
CA SER A 385 19.01 5.24 25.44
C SER A 385 19.09 4.09 26.45
N ASN A 386 18.01 3.36 26.79
CA ASN A 386 18.10 2.22 27.69
C ASN A 386 16.94 1.24 27.56
N ILE A 387 17.00 0.31 26.61
CA ILE A 387 16.26 -0.93 26.71
C ILE A 387 17.15 -1.93 27.46
N ASN A 388 16.86 -2.25 28.71
CA ASN A 388 17.67 -3.13 29.57
C ASN A 388 19.17 -2.74 29.67
N GLY A 389 19.51 -1.45 29.60
CA GLY A 389 20.91 -1.00 29.60
C GLY A 389 21.68 -1.27 28.30
N ILE A 390 20.99 -1.73 27.25
CA ILE A 390 21.57 -2.02 25.93
C ILE A 390 21.07 -0.95 24.96
N SER A 391 21.96 -0.36 24.15
CA SER A 391 21.53 0.53 23.08
C SER A 391 20.65 -0.23 22.10
N ALA A 392 19.66 0.44 21.50
CA ALA A 392 18.75 -0.21 20.56
C ALA A 392 19.52 -0.72 19.30
N LYS A 393 20.62 -0.09 18.89
CA LYS A 393 21.53 -0.61 17.87
C LYS A 393 22.07 -1.99 18.25
N ASN A 394 22.54 -2.16 19.48
CA ASN A 394 23.03 -3.44 19.99
C ASN A 394 21.91 -4.47 20.13
N PHE A 395 20.69 -4.03 20.50
CA PHE A 395 19.52 -4.90 20.55
C PHE A 395 19.21 -5.46 19.15
N VAL A 396 19.10 -4.59 18.14
CA VAL A 396 18.81 -5.00 16.75
C VAL A 396 19.89 -5.93 16.21
N TYR A 397 21.17 -5.57 16.39
CA TYR A 397 22.30 -6.42 16.01
C TYR A 397 22.22 -7.81 16.66
N SER A 398 22.02 -7.86 17.97
CA SER A 398 21.93 -9.12 18.73
C SER A 398 20.74 -9.97 18.30
N LEU A 399 19.59 -9.35 18.06
CA LEU A 399 18.37 -10.03 17.62
C LEU A 399 18.53 -10.62 16.21
N ILE A 400 19.02 -9.82 15.25
CA ILE A 400 19.25 -10.30 13.88
C ILE A 400 20.33 -11.40 13.87
N LYS A 401 21.40 -11.23 14.63
CA LYS A 401 22.42 -12.28 14.77
C LYS A 401 21.84 -13.58 15.36
N LYS A 402 20.98 -13.48 16.36
CA LYS A 402 20.28 -14.64 16.95
C LYS A 402 19.36 -15.32 15.93
N ILE A 403 18.59 -14.54 15.15
CA ILE A 403 17.74 -15.06 14.07
C ILE A 403 18.58 -15.79 13.02
N LEU A 404 19.63 -15.16 12.51
CA LEU A 404 20.47 -15.71 11.45
C LEU A 404 21.28 -16.93 11.92
N ASN A 405 21.70 -16.99 13.18
CA ASN A 405 22.38 -18.15 13.74
C ASN A 405 21.49 -19.40 13.82
N ASN A 406 20.16 -19.23 13.87
CA ASN A 406 19.20 -20.33 13.84
C ASN A 406 18.91 -20.82 12.42
N VAL A 407 19.41 -20.15 11.38
CA VAL A 407 19.27 -20.57 9.98
C VAL A 407 20.35 -21.59 9.65
N MET A 408 19.97 -22.87 9.62
CA MET A 408 20.86 -24.01 9.42
C MET A 408 20.57 -24.74 8.11
N GLU A 409 19.30 -24.86 7.73
CA GLU A 409 18.83 -25.64 6.58
C GLU A 409 18.45 -24.74 5.41
N TRP A 410 18.53 -25.26 4.18
CA TRP A 410 18.22 -24.48 2.96
C TRP A 410 16.78 -23.95 2.94
N GLN A 411 15.81 -24.66 3.53
CA GLN A 411 14.41 -24.20 3.62
C GLN A 411 14.28 -22.95 4.50
N GLN A 412 15.06 -22.87 5.56
CA GLN A 412 15.15 -21.69 6.42
C GLN A 412 15.77 -20.53 5.66
N TRP A 413 16.88 -20.78 4.95
CA TRP A 413 17.50 -19.80 4.08
C TRP A 413 16.53 -19.27 3.03
N SER A 414 15.82 -20.16 2.32
CA SER A 414 14.81 -19.76 1.32
C SER A 414 13.65 -18.97 1.93
N SER A 415 13.26 -19.28 3.17
CA SER A 415 12.19 -18.57 3.88
C SER A 415 12.58 -17.16 4.30
N ILE A 416 13.86 -16.93 4.68
CA ILE A 416 14.36 -15.65 5.16
C ILE A 416 14.99 -14.80 4.06
N ALA A 417 15.41 -15.39 2.94
CA ALA A 417 16.10 -14.71 1.85
C ALA A 417 15.41 -13.40 1.40
N PRO A 418 14.07 -13.34 1.23
CA PRO A 418 13.39 -12.11 0.84
C PRO A 418 13.57 -10.94 1.82
N LEU A 419 13.93 -11.23 3.08
CA LEU A 419 14.12 -10.23 4.14
C LEU A 419 15.58 -9.85 4.35
N LEU A 420 16.54 -10.55 3.74
CA LEU A 420 17.97 -10.27 3.90
C LEU A 420 18.35 -8.82 3.55
N PRO A 421 17.84 -8.20 2.45
CA PRO A 421 18.12 -6.79 2.19
C PRO A 421 17.65 -5.86 3.32
N THR A 422 16.49 -6.14 3.92
CA THR A 422 15.95 -5.37 5.04
C THR A 422 16.77 -5.59 6.32
N PHE A 423 17.21 -6.81 6.58
CA PHE A 423 18.09 -7.12 7.71
C PHE A 423 19.47 -6.49 7.55
N ALA A 424 20.00 -6.41 6.32
CA ALA A 424 21.26 -5.74 6.05
C ALA A 424 21.15 -4.23 6.26
N GLU A 425 20.01 -3.63 6.00
CA GLU A 425 19.76 -2.22 6.33
C GLU A 425 19.70 -2.01 7.85
N ALA A 426 19.07 -2.92 8.59
CA ALA A 426 18.93 -2.83 10.03
C ALA A 426 20.22 -3.20 10.81
N ALA A 427 20.95 -4.22 10.37
CA ALA A 427 22.19 -4.67 11.02
C ALA A 427 23.17 -5.26 9.99
N PRO A 428 23.85 -4.41 9.20
CA PRO A 428 24.73 -4.83 8.10
C PRO A 428 25.82 -5.79 8.57
N GLU A 429 26.43 -5.54 9.72
CA GLU A 429 27.48 -6.37 10.28
C GLU A 429 27.02 -7.80 10.56
N ALA A 430 25.83 -7.97 11.16
CA ALA A 430 25.31 -9.30 11.50
C ALA A 430 25.03 -10.14 10.23
N VAL A 431 24.54 -9.50 9.17
CA VAL A 431 24.27 -10.16 7.89
C VAL A 431 25.54 -10.52 7.17
N LEU A 432 26.53 -9.60 7.10
CA LEU A 432 27.83 -9.88 6.49
C LEU A 432 28.57 -11.00 7.21
N GLU A 433 28.67 -10.97 8.53
CA GLU A 433 29.28 -12.04 9.33
C GLU A 433 28.65 -13.41 9.02
N LYS A 434 27.33 -13.48 8.93
CA LYS A 434 26.63 -14.74 8.62
C LYS A 434 26.98 -15.23 7.22
N ILE A 435 26.88 -14.37 6.19
CA ILE A 435 27.19 -14.77 4.80
C ILE A 435 28.67 -15.16 4.68
N GLU A 436 29.60 -14.38 5.25
CA GLU A 436 31.05 -14.69 5.24
C GLU A 436 31.37 -16.05 5.86
N ASN A 437 30.70 -16.40 6.95
CA ASN A 437 30.91 -17.68 7.60
C ASN A 437 30.36 -18.84 6.76
N GLU A 438 29.19 -18.68 6.16
CA GLU A 438 28.56 -19.70 5.31
C GLU A 438 29.33 -19.95 4.01
N VAL A 439 29.84 -18.90 3.37
CA VAL A 439 30.61 -19.00 2.12
C VAL A 439 31.92 -19.76 2.32
N LYS A 440 32.51 -19.72 3.51
CA LYS A 440 33.74 -20.50 3.86
C LYS A 440 33.46 -22.00 3.99
N ILE A 441 32.23 -22.40 4.20
CA ILE A 441 31.86 -23.82 4.36
C ILE A 441 31.56 -24.40 2.98
N GLU A 442 32.31 -25.39 2.56
CA GLU A 442 32.21 -25.97 1.23
C GLU A 442 30.78 -26.52 0.93
N ASN A 443 30.21 -27.21 1.89
CA ASN A 443 28.86 -27.83 1.78
C ASN A 443 27.81 -27.04 2.60
N SER A 444 27.92 -25.70 2.67
CA SER A 444 26.91 -24.88 3.33
C SER A 444 25.56 -25.01 2.65
N GLN A 445 24.50 -25.04 3.46
CA GLN A 445 23.10 -25.03 2.98
C GLN A 445 22.74 -23.72 2.23
N LEU A 446 23.55 -22.66 2.40
CA LEU A 446 23.44 -21.42 1.62
C LEU A 446 23.55 -21.68 0.12
N TRP A 447 24.45 -22.59 -0.30
CA TRP A 447 24.68 -22.89 -1.72
C TRP A 447 23.47 -23.48 -2.42
N HIS A 448 22.52 -24.05 -1.67
CA HIS A 448 21.25 -24.53 -2.22
C HIS A 448 20.42 -23.41 -2.87
N LEU A 449 20.56 -22.16 -2.38
CA LEU A 449 19.86 -21.00 -2.94
C LEU A 449 20.34 -20.67 -4.35
N PHE A 450 21.59 -21.02 -4.67
CA PHE A 450 22.21 -20.78 -5.99
C PHE A 450 21.87 -21.85 -7.04
N THR A 451 21.06 -22.85 -6.69
CA THR A 451 20.49 -23.78 -7.67
C THR A 451 19.39 -23.07 -8.42
N PRO A 452 19.49 -22.93 -9.77
CA PRO A 452 18.44 -22.29 -10.56
C PRO A 452 17.13 -23.06 -10.46
N SER A 453 16.02 -22.36 -10.37
CA SER A 453 14.71 -23.02 -10.46
C SER A 453 14.54 -23.68 -11.83
N LYS A 454 14.05 -24.91 -11.85
CA LYS A 454 13.69 -25.63 -13.08
C LYS A 454 12.47 -25.04 -13.79
N ASP A 455 11.65 -24.30 -13.07
CA ASP A 455 10.49 -23.60 -13.62
C ASP A 455 10.89 -22.16 -13.99
N ILE A 456 11.06 -21.91 -15.28
CA ILE A 456 11.45 -20.61 -15.85
C ILE A 456 10.36 -19.55 -15.65
N LEU A 457 9.09 -19.93 -15.55
CA LEU A 457 7.96 -19.00 -15.49
C LEU A 457 7.52 -18.67 -14.07
N LEU A 458 7.56 -19.64 -13.15
CA LEU A 458 7.00 -19.53 -11.81
C LEU A 458 8.03 -19.79 -10.70
N GLY A 459 9.21 -20.29 -11.06
CA GLY A 459 10.29 -20.56 -10.11
C GLY A 459 10.89 -19.28 -9.53
N ARG A 460 11.20 -19.30 -8.23
CA ARG A 460 11.87 -18.17 -7.55
C ARG A 460 13.34 -18.46 -7.36
N ASN A 461 14.19 -17.59 -7.87
CA ASN A 461 15.62 -17.65 -7.66
C ASN A 461 15.98 -16.92 -6.35
N TYR A 462 16.15 -17.66 -5.25
CA TYR A 462 16.39 -17.08 -3.92
C TYR A 462 17.78 -16.43 -3.78
N TYR A 463 18.77 -16.82 -4.59
CA TYR A 463 20.10 -16.21 -4.60
C TYR A 463 20.06 -14.72 -4.95
N THR A 464 19.07 -14.27 -5.72
CA THR A 464 18.95 -12.84 -6.09
C THR A 464 18.82 -11.93 -4.88
N TYR A 465 18.22 -12.40 -3.78
CA TYR A 465 18.12 -11.63 -2.55
C TYR A 465 19.49 -11.48 -1.87
N ILE A 466 20.38 -12.47 -1.96
CA ILE A 466 21.74 -12.38 -1.46
C ILE A 466 22.53 -11.35 -2.29
N LEU A 467 22.42 -11.43 -3.62
CA LEU A 467 23.07 -10.45 -4.51
C LEU A 467 22.57 -9.02 -4.25
N TRP A 468 21.27 -8.83 -4.12
CA TRP A 468 20.71 -7.51 -3.78
C TRP A 468 21.16 -7.02 -2.41
N THR A 469 21.29 -7.91 -1.44
CA THR A 469 21.83 -7.59 -0.11
C THR A 469 23.27 -7.07 -0.22
N LEU A 470 24.11 -7.78 -0.94
CA LEU A 470 25.52 -7.39 -1.13
C LEU A 470 25.63 -6.12 -1.97
N GLU A 471 24.86 -5.98 -3.06
CA GLU A 471 24.76 -4.75 -3.85
C GLU A 471 24.42 -3.54 -2.98
N GLN A 472 23.43 -3.67 -2.10
CA GLN A 472 23.04 -2.60 -1.17
C GLN A 472 24.19 -2.22 -0.25
N LEU A 473 24.94 -3.19 0.26
CA LEU A 473 26.05 -2.98 1.20
C LEU A 473 27.31 -2.39 0.55
N VAL A 474 27.52 -2.58 -0.76
CA VAL A 474 28.61 -1.93 -1.51
C VAL A 474 28.51 -0.39 -1.46
N TRP A 475 27.33 0.17 -1.26
CA TRP A 475 27.12 1.62 -1.21
C TRP A 475 27.47 2.27 0.15
N TYR A 476 27.84 1.47 1.15
CA TYR A 476 28.33 1.94 2.44
C TYR A 476 29.84 1.75 2.50
N ASP A 477 30.59 2.83 2.60
CA ASP A 477 32.07 2.82 2.60
C ASP A 477 32.64 1.80 3.59
N GLU A 478 32.02 1.66 4.75
CA GLU A 478 32.41 0.74 5.83
C GLU A 478 32.32 -0.73 5.44
N PHE A 479 31.32 -1.10 4.60
CA PHE A 479 31.02 -2.49 4.24
C PHE A 479 31.40 -2.85 2.80
N ALA A 480 31.72 -1.85 1.96
CA ALA A 480 31.94 -1.98 0.53
C ALA A 480 32.97 -3.06 0.19
N VAL A 481 34.15 -3.02 0.83
CA VAL A 481 35.23 -3.96 0.56
C VAL A 481 34.82 -5.39 0.90
N ARG A 482 34.15 -5.61 2.02
CA ARG A 482 33.69 -6.94 2.44
C ARG A 482 32.63 -7.48 1.50
N ALA A 483 31.68 -6.64 1.11
CA ALA A 483 30.62 -7.02 0.18
C ALA A 483 31.16 -7.38 -1.20
N ILE A 484 32.15 -6.60 -1.73
CA ILE A 484 32.84 -6.90 -3.00
C ILE A 484 33.59 -8.23 -2.90
N LEU A 485 34.35 -8.46 -1.82
CA LEU A 485 35.06 -9.73 -1.63
C LEU A 485 34.11 -10.94 -1.59
N LEU A 486 32.93 -10.79 -0.98
CA LEU A 486 31.89 -11.84 -1.00
C LEU A 486 31.36 -12.07 -2.41
N LEU A 487 31.07 -11.03 -3.19
CA LEU A 487 30.64 -11.16 -4.58
C LEU A 487 31.70 -11.89 -5.42
N VAL A 488 33.00 -11.53 -5.26
CA VAL A 488 34.11 -12.24 -5.94
C VAL A 488 34.14 -13.72 -5.53
N THR A 489 34.06 -14.00 -4.24
CA THR A 489 34.07 -15.39 -3.72
C THR A 489 32.90 -16.21 -4.24
N ILE A 490 31.69 -15.62 -4.30
CA ILE A 490 30.51 -16.27 -4.87
C ILE A 490 30.72 -16.56 -6.37
N ASN A 491 31.29 -15.60 -7.10
CA ASN A 491 31.54 -15.76 -8.53
C ASN A 491 32.64 -16.80 -8.83
N GLU A 492 33.69 -16.91 -7.97
CA GLU A 492 34.75 -17.92 -8.09
C GLU A 492 34.28 -19.34 -7.72
N LYS A 493 33.17 -19.46 -6.97
CA LYS A 493 32.60 -20.75 -6.64
C LYS A 493 32.13 -21.41 -7.91
N ASN A 494 32.75 -22.55 -8.25
CA ASN A 494 32.40 -23.31 -9.43
C ASN A 494 31.04 -23.97 -9.24
N LEU A 495 29.96 -23.23 -9.53
CA LEU A 495 28.60 -23.73 -9.44
C LEU A 495 28.33 -24.63 -10.65
N GLU A 496 27.71 -25.78 -10.42
CA GLU A 496 27.36 -26.74 -11.48
C GLU A 496 26.42 -26.12 -12.55
N TYR A 497 25.86 -24.94 -12.25
CA TYR A 497 24.89 -24.25 -13.08
C TYR A 497 25.31 -22.79 -13.33
N LYS A 498 25.13 -22.30 -14.57
CA LYS A 498 25.23 -20.87 -14.86
C LYS A 498 24.08 -20.12 -14.18
N ILE A 499 24.41 -19.17 -13.35
CA ILE A 499 23.43 -18.25 -12.72
C ILE A 499 23.10 -17.17 -13.74
N GLU A 500 21.82 -16.91 -14.01
CA GLU A 500 21.36 -15.89 -14.99
C GLU A 500 21.75 -14.45 -14.62
N ASN A 501 22.05 -14.16 -13.37
CA ASN A 501 22.47 -12.86 -12.85
C ASN A 501 23.74 -13.03 -12.02
N SER A 502 24.81 -13.59 -12.63
CA SER A 502 26.08 -13.67 -11.93
C SER A 502 26.62 -12.26 -11.65
N PRO A 503 27.26 -12.04 -10.52
CA PRO A 503 27.97 -10.78 -10.27
C PRO A 503 29.12 -10.68 -11.29
N GLU A 504 29.00 -9.74 -12.25
CA GLU A 504 30.09 -9.38 -13.17
C GLU A 504 31.05 -8.37 -12.54
#